data_b132424660d69b390b13164ce2e292bd
#
_entry.id   b132424660d69b390b13164ce2e292bd
#
_cell.length_a   1.000
_cell.length_b   1.000
_cell.length_c   1.000
_cell.angle_alpha   90.00
_cell.angle_beta   90.00
_cell.angle_gamma   90.00
#
_symmetry.space_group_name_H-M   'P 1'
#
loop_
_entity.id
_entity.type
_entity.pdbx_description
1 polymer ?
#
loop_
_entity_poly.entity_id
_entity_poly.type
_entity_poly.pdbx_seq_one_letter_code
_entity_poly.pdbx_strand_id
1 'polypeptide(L)'
;MTSKITNALVLEAITDMRKGAKERKFKQTVELQVSLKDYDPQKDKRFSGQVRLPNIPRPNLKICLIADQKHADEVKANEVGIDVISMDELKKFNKDKKLIKKWAKKYSLLLATDTLIKKIPVVLGPVLNRIGMFPQPCTHNEPLAKKVDDVKGSVKWQLKKVTCLNVAAGNEKMTDEELRQNIVMALNFLASLLKKNWHNLRTIKIK
;
A
#
# COMPACT_ATOMS: atom_id res chain seq x y z
N MET A 1 -13.14 16.01 15.50
CA MET A 1 -12.52 16.96 14.54
C MET A 1 -13.37 17.00 13.28
N THR A 2 -13.99 18.12 12.97
CA THR A 2 -14.81 18.27 11.77
C THR A 2 -13.92 18.24 10.51
N SER A 3 -14.23 17.37 9.58
CA SER A 3 -13.59 17.32 8.25
C SER A 3 -13.86 18.64 7.54
N LYS A 4 -12.83 19.28 6.98
CA LYS A 4 -12.99 20.48 6.13
C LYS A 4 -13.47 20.14 4.72
N ILE A 5 -13.61 18.87 4.41
CA ILE A 5 -14.01 18.37 3.08
C ILE A 5 -15.46 17.90 3.17
N THR A 6 -16.33 18.53 2.39
CA THR A 6 -17.72 18.10 2.26
C THR A 6 -17.84 16.94 1.29
N ASN A 7 -18.79 16.04 1.54
CA ASN A 7 -19.05 14.91 0.65
C ASN A 7 -19.41 15.36 -0.76
N ALA A 8 -20.16 16.46 -0.90
CA ALA A 8 -20.56 17.03 -2.20
C ALA A 8 -19.32 17.44 -3.03
N LEU A 9 -18.36 18.12 -2.41
CA LEU A 9 -17.12 18.53 -3.08
C LEU A 9 -16.30 17.35 -3.59
N VAL A 10 -16.26 16.24 -2.83
CA VAL A 10 -15.54 15.02 -3.24
C VAL A 10 -16.25 14.37 -4.42
N LEU A 11 -17.56 14.29 -4.44
CA LEU A 11 -18.34 13.74 -5.55
C LEU A 11 -18.18 14.58 -6.83
N GLU A 12 -18.22 15.90 -6.71
CA GLU A 12 -17.98 16.82 -7.83
C GLU A 12 -16.57 16.59 -8.43
N ALA A 13 -15.55 16.53 -7.57
CA ALA A 13 -14.17 16.27 -8.01
C ALA A 13 -14.00 14.88 -8.68
N ILE A 14 -14.71 13.83 -8.21
CA ILE A 14 -14.72 12.51 -8.84
C ILE A 14 -15.37 12.59 -10.21
N THR A 15 -16.49 13.29 -10.34
CA THR A 15 -17.21 13.47 -11.61
C THR A 15 -16.33 14.20 -12.63
N ASP A 16 -15.64 15.26 -12.22
CA ASP A 16 -14.74 16.02 -13.10
C ASP A 16 -13.51 15.21 -13.51
N MET A 17 -12.96 14.42 -12.58
CA MET A 17 -11.89 13.49 -12.91
C MET A 17 -12.33 12.48 -13.98
N ARG A 18 -13.54 11.90 -13.88
CA ARG A 18 -14.07 10.94 -14.84
C ARG A 18 -14.31 11.57 -16.22
N LYS A 19 -14.82 12.81 -16.28
CA LYS A 19 -14.99 13.56 -17.54
C LYS A 19 -13.67 13.78 -18.26
N GLY A 20 -12.59 14.03 -17.51
CA GLY A 20 -11.24 14.21 -18.04
C GLY A 20 -10.46 12.94 -18.30
N ALA A 21 -10.98 11.77 -17.91
CA ALA A 21 -10.30 10.50 -18.05
C ALA A 21 -10.23 10.06 -19.52
N LYS A 22 -9.03 9.61 -19.94
CA LYS A 22 -8.85 8.99 -21.25
C LYS A 22 -9.17 7.50 -21.17
N GLU A 23 -9.91 6.98 -22.12
CA GLU A 23 -10.12 5.54 -22.23
C GLU A 23 -8.82 4.79 -22.48
N ARG A 24 -8.56 3.76 -21.70
CA ARG A 24 -7.37 2.91 -21.79
C ARG A 24 -7.75 1.43 -21.78
N LYS A 25 -6.89 0.61 -22.39
CA LYS A 25 -7.10 -0.86 -22.45
C LYS A 25 -6.88 -1.59 -21.12
N PHE A 26 -6.55 -0.90 -20.04
CA PHE A 26 -6.30 -1.48 -18.71
C PHE A 26 -7.11 -0.74 -17.63
N LYS A 27 -7.36 -1.42 -16.51
CA LYS A 27 -8.04 -0.81 -15.36
C LYS A 27 -7.18 0.28 -14.75
N GLN A 28 -7.65 1.51 -14.83
CA GLN A 28 -6.96 2.66 -14.26
C GLN A 28 -7.13 2.68 -12.74
N THR A 29 -6.08 3.06 -12.04
CA THR A 29 -6.10 3.27 -10.59
C THR A 29 -6.36 4.74 -10.30
N VAL A 30 -7.31 5.03 -9.44
CA VAL A 30 -7.55 6.38 -8.94
C VAL A 30 -6.59 6.66 -7.80
N GLU A 31 -5.72 7.65 -7.98
CA GLU A 31 -4.72 8.06 -7.01
C GLU A 31 -5.10 9.39 -6.35
N LEU A 32 -4.88 9.44 -5.04
CA LEU A 32 -5.00 10.64 -4.24
C LEU A 32 -3.62 11.24 -4.03
N GLN A 33 -3.40 12.46 -4.52
CA GLN A 33 -2.15 13.21 -4.35
C GLN A 33 -2.38 14.35 -3.37
N VAL A 34 -1.55 14.41 -2.34
CA VAL A 34 -1.65 15.42 -1.29
C VAL A 34 -0.31 16.13 -1.13
N SER A 35 -0.35 17.46 -1.14
CA SER A 35 0.82 18.29 -0.82
C SER A 35 0.67 18.85 0.58
N LEU A 36 1.73 18.75 1.38
CA LEU A 36 1.80 19.30 2.72
C LEU A 36 2.35 20.73 2.71
N LYS A 37 1.95 21.54 3.69
CA LYS A 37 2.53 22.84 4.00
C LYS A 37 3.02 22.87 5.44
N ASP A 38 3.96 23.76 5.72
CA ASP A 38 4.53 23.94 7.05
C ASP A 38 5.12 22.64 7.61
N TYR A 39 5.73 21.84 6.73
CA TYR A 39 6.34 20.55 7.06
C TYR A 39 7.72 20.46 6.40
N ASP A 40 8.78 20.28 7.24
CA ASP A 40 10.15 20.10 6.77
C ASP A 40 10.55 18.61 6.86
N PRO A 41 10.75 17.93 5.72
CA PRO A 41 11.11 16.50 5.72
C PRO A 41 12.47 16.18 6.38
N GLN A 42 13.33 17.20 6.58
CA GLN A 42 14.64 17.04 7.20
C GLN A 42 14.59 17.22 8.72
N LYS A 43 13.80 18.19 9.19
CA LYS A 43 13.71 18.58 10.60
C LYS A 43 12.57 17.91 11.34
N ASP A 44 11.44 17.72 10.65
CA ASP A 44 10.25 17.18 11.27
C ASP A 44 10.30 15.65 11.38
N LYS A 45 9.69 15.14 12.47
CA LYS A 45 9.57 13.69 12.66
C LYS A 45 8.78 13.07 11.52
N ARG A 46 9.40 12.08 10.85
CA ARG A 46 8.73 11.31 9.80
C ARG A 46 7.63 10.45 10.39
N PHE A 47 6.50 10.44 9.73
CA PHE A 47 5.39 9.58 10.10
C PHE A 47 5.21 8.45 9.08
N SER A 48 4.68 7.34 9.54
CA SER A 48 4.24 6.22 8.73
C SER A 48 2.99 5.64 9.39
N GLY A 49 1.90 5.59 8.67
CA GLY A 49 0.65 4.99 9.13
C GLY A 49 -0.01 4.19 8.02
N GLN A 50 -0.77 3.17 8.40
CA GLN A 50 -1.53 2.32 7.49
C GLN A 50 -2.98 2.32 7.94
N VAL A 51 -3.90 2.43 6.98
CA VAL A 51 -5.34 2.36 7.22
C VAL A 51 -5.97 1.38 6.24
N ARG A 52 -6.93 0.60 6.73
CA ARG A 52 -7.76 -0.25 5.90
C ARG A 52 -8.90 0.57 5.34
N LEU A 53 -9.06 0.54 4.02
CA LEU A 53 -10.17 1.16 3.31
C LEU A 53 -11.38 0.22 3.30
N PRO A 54 -12.60 0.76 3.27
CA PRO A 54 -13.83 -0.07 3.17
C PRO A 54 -13.88 -0.87 1.87
N ASN A 55 -13.45 -0.27 0.76
CA ASN A 55 -13.48 -0.89 -0.56
C ASN A 55 -12.05 -1.12 -1.06
N ILE A 56 -11.77 -2.29 -1.62
CA ILE A 56 -10.41 -2.69 -2.05
C ILE A 56 -9.97 -1.84 -3.25
N PRO A 57 -8.95 -0.96 -3.12
CA PRO A 57 -8.53 -0.06 -4.20
C PRO A 57 -7.88 -0.80 -5.37
N ARG A 58 -7.12 -1.87 -5.09
CA ARG A 58 -6.35 -2.62 -6.09
C ARG A 58 -6.62 -4.13 -5.99
N PRO A 59 -7.65 -4.66 -6.66
CA PRO A 59 -7.97 -6.09 -6.59
C PRO A 59 -6.87 -6.97 -7.17
N ASN A 60 -6.17 -6.52 -8.22
CA ASN A 60 -5.11 -7.27 -8.91
C ASN A 60 -3.72 -7.00 -8.34
N LEU A 61 -3.61 -6.78 -7.03
CA LEU A 61 -2.32 -6.57 -6.37
C LEU A 61 -1.50 -7.88 -6.39
N LYS A 62 -0.32 -7.85 -7.00
CA LYS A 62 0.60 -9.01 -6.99
C LYS A 62 1.30 -9.07 -5.65
N ILE A 63 1.03 -10.12 -4.90
CA ILE A 63 1.58 -10.36 -3.56
C ILE A 63 2.44 -11.62 -3.64
N CYS A 64 3.61 -11.60 -2.98
CA CYS A 64 4.43 -12.77 -2.77
C CYS A 64 4.61 -13.02 -1.28
N LEU A 65 4.41 -14.26 -0.87
CA LEU A 65 4.60 -14.72 0.50
C LEU A 65 5.93 -15.48 0.62
N ILE A 66 6.78 -15.04 1.51
CA ILE A 66 7.96 -15.77 1.96
C ILE A 66 7.49 -16.69 3.09
N ALA A 67 7.29 -17.97 2.77
CA ALA A 67 6.58 -18.89 3.64
C ALA A 67 7.47 -19.94 4.27
N ASP A 68 7.06 -20.36 5.48
CA ASP A 68 7.41 -21.65 6.06
C ASP A 68 6.54 -22.74 5.44
N GLN A 69 6.89 -24.01 5.65
CA GLN A 69 6.15 -25.17 5.14
C GLN A 69 4.65 -25.09 5.46
N LYS A 70 4.29 -24.73 6.69
CA LYS A 70 2.89 -24.61 7.11
C LYS A 70 2.08 -23.62 6.29
N HIS A 71 2.57 -22.39 6.12
CA HIS A 71 1.90 -21.38 5.29
C HIS A 71 1.92 -21.73 3.80
N ALA A 72 2.96 -22.42 3.32
CA ALA A 72 3.01 -22.88 1.94
C ALA A 72 1.89 -23.91 1.65
N ASP A 73 1.66 -24.82 2.57
CA ASP A 73 0.59 -25.82 2.47
C ASP A 73 -0.81 -25.18 2.60
N GLU A 74 -0.95 -24.16 3.47
CA GLU A 74 -2.19 -23.37 3.62
C GLU A 74 -2.54 -22.61 2.30
N VAL A 75 -1.55 -22.01 1.63
CA VAL A 75 -1.77 -21.34 0.34
C VAL A 75 -2.27 -22.31 -0.72
N LYS A 76 -1.69 -23.53 -0.78
CA LYS A 76 -2.11 -24.57 -1.71
C LYS A 76 -3.52 -25.07 -1.40
N ALA A 77 -3.84 -25.28 -0.12
CA ALA A 77 -5.14 -25.78 0.32
C ALA A 77 -6.28 -24.78 0.07
N ASN A 78 -6.02 -23.48 0.25
CA ASN A 78 -7.04 -22.43 0.17
C ASN A 78 -7.09 -21.70 -1.17
N GLU A 79 -6.29 -22.09 -2.17
CA GLU A 79 -6.22 -21.46 -3.50
C GLU A 79 -6.14 -19.92 -3.46
N VAL A 80 -5.38 -19.35 -2.52
CA VAL A 80 -5.38 -17.90 -2.24
C VAL A 80 -4.84 -17.04 -3.40
N GLY A 81 -4.30 -17.69 -4.45
CA GLY A 81 -3.85 -17.00 -5.67
C GLY A 81 -2.67 -16.04 -5.46
N ILE A 82 -1.78 -16.36 -4.53
CA ILE A 82 -0.55 -15.61 -4.26
C ILE A 82 0.68 -16.47 -4.55
N ASP A 83 1.75 -15.84 -5.01
CA ASP A 83 3.02 -16.52 -5.24
C ASP A 83 3.69 -16.81 -3.89
N VAL A 84 4.19 -18.05 -3.74
CA VAL A 84 4.92 -18.47 -2.54
C VAL A 84 6.37 -18.72 -2.91
N ILE A 85 7.29 -18.30 -2.06
CA ILE A 85 8.71 -18.55 -2.18
C ILE A 85 9.27 -19.07 -0.86
N SER A 86 10.13 -20.08 -0.92
CA SER A 86 10.81 -20.65 0.24
C SER A 86 12.10 -19.90 0.57
N MET A 87 12.58 -20.05 1.82
CA MET A 87 13.88 -19.46 2.20
C MET A 87 15.05 -20.04 1.40
N ASP A 88 14.97 -21.30 0.96
CA ASP A 88 16.04 -21.92 0.20
C ASP A 88 16.13 -21.36 -1.23
N GLU A 89 14.99 -21.03 -1.82
CA GLU A 89 14.96 -20.31 -3.09
C GLU A 89 15.52 -18.88 -2.96
N LEU A 90 15.27 -18.19 -1.85
CA LEU A 90 15.88 -16.89 -1.59
C LEU A 90 17.41 -16.94 -1.41
N LYS A 91 17.94 -18.03 -0.82
CA LYS A 91 19.39 -18.25 -0.73
C LYS A 91 20.06 -18.37 -2.08
N LYS A 92 19.38 -18.89 -3.11
CA LYS A 92 19.89 -19.00 -4.48
C LYS A 92 20.24 -17.66 -5.12
N PHE A 93 19.66 -16.54 -4.63
CA PHE A 93 20.04 -15.21 -5.11
C PHE A 93 21.44 -14.76 -4.68
N ASN A 94 22.13 -15.47 -3.76
CA ASN A 94 23.51 -15.22 -3.33
C ASN A 94 23.81 -13.75 -3.03
N LYS A 95 22.85 -13.01 -2.46
CA LYS A 95 22.92 -11.57 -2.17
C LYS A 95 23.16 -10.67 -3.40
N ASP A 96 22.93 -11.17 -4.61
CA ASP A 96 23.03 -10.35 -5.81
C ASP A 96 21.94 -9.27 -5.82
N LYS A 97 22.40 -8.02 -5.72
CA LYS A 97 21.54 -6.84 -5.65
C LYS A 97 20.66 -6.66 -6.89
N LYS A 98 21.18 -7.02 -8.08
CA LYS A 98 20.44 -6.86 -9.35
C LYS A 98 19.32 -7.89 -9.47
N LEU A 99 19.60 -9.15 -9.14
CA LEU A 99 18.62 -10.24 -9.17
C LEU A 99 17.51 -10.00 -8.14
N ILE A 100 17.86 -9.67 -6.90
CA ILE A 100 16.89 -9.39 -5.85
C ILE A 100 15.99 -8.21 -6.24
N LYS A 101 16.55 -7.13 -6.79
CA LYS A 101 15.78 -5.96 -7.25
C LYS A 101 14.85 -6.32 -8.40
N LYS A 102 15.30 -7.14 -9.37
CA LYS A 102 14.46 -7.60 -10.48
C LYS A 102 13.32 -8.49 -10.01
N TRP A 103 13.61 -9.40 -9.07
CA TRP A 103 12.59 -10.25 -8.45
C TRP A 103 11.58 -9.43 -7.65
N ALA A 104 12.02 -8.57 -6.73
CA ALA A 104 11.13 -7.78 -5.89
C ALA A 104 10.20 -6.86 -6.69
N LYS A 105 10.66 -6.30 -7.82
CA LYS A 105 9.85 -5.45 -8.70
C LYS A 105 8.71 -6.18 -9.43
N LYS A 106 8.70 -7.51 -9.45
CA LYS A 106 7.57 -8.28 -10.01
C LYS A 106 6.33 -8.18 -9.14
N TYR A 107 6.52 -7.92 -7.84
CA TYR A 107 5.48 -7.87 -6.83
C TYR A 107 5.23 -6.44 -6.37
N SER A 108 4.02 -6.19 -5.97
CA SER A 108 3.62 -4.90 -5.39
C SER A 108 3.82 -4.90 -3.89
N LEU A 109 3.73 -6.07 -3.26
CA LEU A 109 3.87 -6.24 -1.82
C LEU A 109 4.45 -7.60 -1.49
N LEU A 110 5.24 -7.64 -0.42
CA LEU A 110 5.83 -8.86 0.11
C LEU A 110 5.25 -9.12 1.51
N LEU A 111 4.87 -10.37 1.76
CA LEU A 111 4.52 -10.90 3.07
C LEU A 111 5.61 -11.87 3.52
N ALA A 112 5.80 -12.05 4.79
CA ALA A 112 6.70 -13.06 5.33
C ALA A 112 6.16 -13.65 6.62
N THR A 113 6.34 -14.95 6.81
CA THR A 113 6.08 -15.60 8.08
C THR A 113 6.92 -14.95 9.18
N ASP A 114 6.33 -14.69 10.32
CA ASP A 114 6.96 -14.00 11.46
C ASP A 114 8.28 -14.64 11.89
N THR A 115 8.36 -15.97 11.86
CA THR A 115 9.57 -16.73 12.16
C THR A 115 10.72 -16.46 11.20
N LEU A 116 10.42 -16.12 9.93
CA LEU A 116 11.42 -15.91 8.87
C LEU A 116 11.83 -14.46 8.71
N ILE A 117 11.02 -13.51 9.17
CA ILE A 117 11.23 -12.08 8.90
C ILE A 117 12.58 -11.57 9.37
N LYS A 118 13.08 -12.08 10.51
CA LYS A 118 14.40 -11.74 11.06
C LYS A 118 15.56 -12.31 10.23
N LYS A 119 15.34 -13.43 9.53
CA LYS A 119 16.35 -14.10 8.71
C LYS A 119 16.49 -13.48 7.32
N ILE A 120 15.45 -12.81 6.81
CA ILE A 120 15.42 -12.21 5.48
C ILE A 120 16.55 -11.20 5.25
N PRO A 121 16.84 -10.23 6.14
CA PRO A 121 17.94 -9.29 5.96
C PRO A 121 19.32 -9.96 5.92
N VAL A 122 19.49 -11.08 6.60
CA VAL A 122 20.73 -11.85 6.61
C VAL A 122 20.96 -12.52 5.25
N VAL A 123 19.89 -13.06 4.64
CA VAL A 123 19.95 -13.79 3.37
C VAL A 123 20.01 -12.84 2.17
N LEU A 124 19.15 -11.83 2.12
CA LEU A 124 19.02 -10.91 0.98
C LEU A 124 19.81 -9.59 1.18
N GLY A 125 20.35 -9.34 2.38
CA GLY A 125 21.01 -8.08 2.70
C GLY A 125 20.06 -6.89 2.76
N PRO A 126 20.57 -5.64 2.69
CA PRO A 126 19.78 -4.42 2.87
C PRO A 126 18.99 -4.00 1.62
N VAL A 127 18.93 -4.83 0.57
CA VAL A 127 18.37 -4.46 -0.72
C VAL A 127 16.88 -4.14 -0.63
N LEU A 128 16.11 -4.98 0.07
CA LEU A 128 14.66 -4.79 0.22
C LEU A 128 14.33 -3.49 0.98
N ASN A 129 15.10 -3.17 2.02
CA ASN A 129 14.93 -1.91 2.77
C ASN A 129 15.23 -0.69 1.91
N ARG A 130 16.29 -0.75 1.07
CA ARG A 130 16.66 0.35 0.16
C ARG A 130 15.61 0.60 -0.92
N ILE A 131 14.95 -0.46 -1.38
CA ILE A 131 13.86 -0.36 -2.37
C ILE A 131 12.56 0.11 -1.70
N GLY A 132 12.43 -0.03 -0.36
CA GLY A 132 11.23 0.28 0.39
C GLY A 132 10.17 -0.82 0.33
N MET A 133 10.56 -2.05 0.01
CA MET A 133 9.69 -3.23 -0.12
C MET A 133 10.01 -4.28 0.96
N PHE A 134 10.17 -3.84 2.21
CA PHE A 134 10.36 -4.81 3.29
C PHE A 134 9.06 -5.58 3.55
N PRO A 135 9.12 -6.93 3.74
CA PRO A 135 7.94 -7.75 3.93
C PRO A 135 7.15 -7.38 5.19
N GLN A 136 5.83 -7.49 5.12
CA GLN A 136 4.97 -7.37 6.29
C GLN A 136 4.87 -8.74 6.99
N PRO A 137 4.80 -8.77 8.34
CA PRO A 137 4.68 -10.01 9.08
C PRO A 137 3.32 -10.67 8.88
N CYS A 138 3.34 -11.99 8.77
CA CYS A 138 2.17 -12.84 8.80
C CYS A 138 2.32 -13.87 9.91
N THR A 139 1.38 -13.90 10.86
CA THR A 139 1.37 -14.84 11.99
C THR A 139 0.55 -16.07 11.63
N HIS A 140 0.87 -17.22 12.26
CA HIS A 140 0.10 -18.45 12.08
C HIS A 140 -1.28 -18.42 12.75
N ASN A 141 -1.55 -17.43 13.59
CA ASN A 141 -2.82 -17.32 14.33
C ASN A 141 -3.93 -16.69 13.49
N GLU A 142 -3.59 -16.01 12.39
CA GLU A 142 -4.55 -15.37 11.51
C GLU A 142 -4.70 -16.18 10.22
N PRO A 143 -5.93 -16.41 9.72
CA PRO A 143 -6.12 -17.06 8.42
C PRO A 143 -5.49 -16.21 7.33
N LEU A 144 -4.66 -16.85 6.49
CA LEU A 144 -3.87 -16.17 5.46
C LEU A 144 -4.74 -15.42 4.44
N ALA A 145 -5.89 -15.99 4.07
CA ALA A 145 -6.83 -15.34 3.15
C ALA A 145 -7.30 -13.98 3.69
N LYS A 146 -7.68 -13.92 4.97
CA LYS A 146 -8.09 -12.68 5.62
C LYS A 146 -6.95 -11.65 5.63
N LYS A 147 -5.72 -12.09 5.92
CA LYS A 147 -4.54 -11.22 5.90
C LYS A 147 -4.27 -10.64 4.51
N VAL A 148 -4.42 -11.43 3.48
CA VAL A 148 -4.25 -10.99 2.09
C VAL A 148 -5.31 -9.95 1.71
N ASP A 149 -6.57 -10.14 2.10
CA ASP A 149 -7.63 -9.18 1.85
C ASP A 149 -7.44 -7.87 2.63
N ASP A 150 -7.01 -7.96 3.89
CA ASP A 150 -6.67 -6.80 4.71
C ASP A 150 -5.54 -5.98 4.08
N VAL A 151 -4.55 -6.66 3.54
CA VAL A 151 -3.40 -6.01 2.88
C VAL A 151 -3.80 -5.39 1.55
N LYS A 152 -4.64 -6.06 0.74
CA LYS A 152 -5.19 -5.51 -0.50
C LYS A 152 -6.05 -4.26 -0.26
N GLY A 153 -6.80 -4.25 0.86
CA GLY A 153 -7.64 -3.12 1.26
C GLY A 153 -6.88 -2.00 1.96
N SER A 154 -5.63 -2.21 2.37
CA SER A 154 -4.88 -1.24 3.14
C SER A 154 -4.09 -0.27 2.28
N VAL A 155 -4.04 0.99 2.69
CA VAL A 155 -3.17 2.01 2.12
C VAL A 155 -2.21 2.56 3.17
N LYS A 156 -0.99 2.87 2.76
CA LYS A 156 0.07 3.34 3.64
C LYS A 156 0.45 4.78 3.31
N TRP A 157 0.28 5.68 4.27
CA TRP A 157 0.81 7.01 4.23
C TRP A 157 2.20 7.04 4.87
N GLN A 158 3.19 7.50 4.16
CA GLN A 158 4.56 7.58 4.66
C GLN A 158 5.24 8.84 4.17
N LEU A 159 5.71 9.67 5.10
CA LEU A 159 6.57 10.80 4.78
C LEU A 159 7.98 10.30 4.53
N LYS A 160 8.50 10.57 3.33
CA LYS A 160 9.88 10.23 2.92
C LYS A 160 10.76 11.49 2.92
N LYS A 161 11.23 11.90 1.75
CA LYS A 161 12.12 13.05 1.57
C LYS A 161 11.41 14.30 1.02
N VAL A 162 10.17 14.15 0.59
CA VAL A 162 9.40 15.20 -0.06
C VAL A 162 8.05 15.37 0.63
N THR A 163 7.48 16.57 0.54
CA THR A 163 6.20 16.93 1.14
C THR A 163 4.99 16.55 0.30
N CYS A 164 5.20 15.93 -0.87
CA CYS A 164 4.13 15.40 -1.70
C CYS A 164 3.96 13.91 -1.43
N LEU A 165 2.74 13.51 -1.11
CA LEU A 165 2.34 12.13 -0.81
C LEU A 165 1.31 11.67 -1.82
N ASN A 166 1.34 10.39 -2.20
CA ASN A 166 0.32 9.79 -3.03
C ASN A 166 -0.04 8.38 -2.56
N VAL A 167 -1.31 8.03 -2.67
CA VAL A 167 -1.83 6.69 -2.41
C VAL A 167 -2.93 6.34 -3.41
N ALA A 168 -3.12 5.05 -3.63
CA ALA A 168 -4.24 4.56 -4.40
C ALA A 168 -5.51 4.59 -3.55
N ALA A 169 -6.53 5.31 -4.00
CA ALA A 169 -7.82 5.40 -3.32
C ALA A 169 -8.85 4.41 -3.90
N GLY A 170 -8.68 4.02 -5.16
CA GLY A 170 -9.60 3.11 -5.81
C GLY A 170 -9.23 2.79 -7.25
N ASN A 171 -10.19 2.32 -8.00
CA ASN A 171 -10.06 2.02 -9.42
C ASN A 171 -11.27 2.56 -10.21
N GLU A 172 -11.11 2.64 -11.51
CA GLU A 172 -12.11 3.18 -12.44
C GLU A 172 -13.49 2.47 -12.38
N LYS A 173 -13.49 1.16 -12.06
CA LYS A 173 -14.71 0.36 -12.02
C LYS A 173 -15.56 0.53 -10.75
N MET A 174 -15.01 1.23 -9.75
CA MET A 174 -15.73 1.51 -8.50
C MET A 174 -16.80 2.56 -8.73
N THR A 175 -17.89 2.48 -7.96
CA THR A 175 -18.92 3.51 -7.93
C THR A 175 -18.37 4.81 -7.31
N ASP A 176 -19.03 5.94 -7.60
CA ASP A 176 -18.61 7.24 -7.05
C ASP A 176 -18.72 7.28 -5.53
N GLU A 177 -19.72 6.58 -4.98
CA GLU A 177 -19.89 6.44 -3.52
C GLU A 177 -18.78 5.63 -2.87
N GLU A 178 -18.36 4.50 -3.47
CA GLU A 178 -17.24 3.71 -2.99
C GLU A 178 -15.91 4.50 -3.00
N LEU A 179 -15.68 5.23 -4.10
CA LEU A 179 -14.51 6.12 -4.21
C LEU A 179 -14.55 7.23 -3.17
N ARG A 180 -15.72 7.87 -2.96
CA ARG A 180 -15.91 8.91 -1.96
C ARG A 180 -15.57 8.40 -0.56
N GLN A 181 -16.12 7.24 -0.17
CA GLN A 181 -15.86 6.63 1.13
C GLN A 181 -14.36 6.38 1.35
N ASN A 182 -13.70 5.79 0.36
CA ASN A 182 -12.26 5.53 0.42
C ASN A 182 -11.45 6.81 0.56
N ILE A 183 -11.75 7.84 -0.25
CA ILE A 183 -11.04 9.12 -0.26
C ILE A 183 -11.21 9.83 1.09
N VAL A 184 -12.43 9.93 1.60
CA VAL A 184 -12.72 10.59 2.88
C VAL A 184 -11.99 9.88 4.02
N MET A 185 -12.04 8.55 4.07
CA MET A 185 -11.33 7.77 5.09
C MET A 185 -9.82 7.95 5.01
N ALA A 186 -9.23 7.87 3.82
CA ALA A 186 -7.81 8.05 3.61
C ALA A 186 -7.32 9.45 4.03
N LEU A 187 -8.10 10.51 3.73
CA LEU A 187 -7.77 11.88 4.10
C LEU A 187 -7.92 12.16 5.59
N ASN A 188 -8.99 11.67 6.21
CA ASN A 188 -9.19 11.79 7.66
C ASN A 188 -8.06 11.11 8.42
N PHE A 189 -7.64 9.93 7.97
CA PHE A 189 -6.51 9.23 8.57
C PHE A 189 -5.19 9.99 8.36
N LEU A 190 -4.94 10.53 7.16
CA LEU A 190 -3.76 11.37 6.94
C LEU A 190 -3.77 12.60 7.86
N ALA A 191 -4.91 13.29 7.99
CA ALA A 191 -5.03 14.43 8.87
C ALA A 191 -4.71 14.08 10.33
N SER A 192 -5.10 12.89 10.80
CA SER A 192 -4.77 12.43 12.16
C SER A 192 -3.28 12.18 12.40
N LEU A 193 -2.51 11.87 11.35
CA LEU A 193 -1.06 11.66 11.43
C LEU A 193 -0.26 12.97 11.45
N LEU A 194 -0.85 14.07 10.99
CA LEU A 194 -0.17 15.36 10.87
C LEU A 194 -0.21 16.15 12.17
N LYS A 195 0.84 16.92 12.45
CA LYS A 195 0.99 17.71 13.69
C LYS A 195 -0.15 18.72 13.92
N LYS A 196 -0.54 19.45 12.86
CA LYS A 196 -1.60 20.45 12.89
C LYS A 196 -2.85 20.00 12.12
N ASN A 197 -3.03 18.68 11.97
CA ASN A 197 -4.17 18.09 11.28
C ASN A 197 -4.41 18.72 9.89
N TRP A 198 -5.64 19.15 9.62
CA TRP A 198 -6.04 19.74 8.34
C TRP A 198 -5.25 21.01 7.95
N HIS A 199 -4.68 21.75 8.91
CA HIS A 199 -3.92 22.95 8.62
C HIS A 199 -2.60 22.67 7.90
N ASN A 200 -2.05 21.46 8.01
CA ASN A 200 -0.85 21.06 7.28
C ASN A 200 -1.13 20.60 5.83
N LEU A 201 -2.37 20.51 5.40
CA LEU A 201 -2.73 20.19 4.04
C LEU A 201 -2.76 21.45 3.17
N ARG A 202 -2.02 21.43 2.05
CA ARG A 202 -1.97 22.54 1.08
C ARG A 202 -2.94 22.31 -0.06
N THR A 203 -2.74 21.20 -0.79
CA THR A 203 -3.56 20.84 -1.94
C THR A 203 -3.85 19.35 -1.93
N ILE A 204 -5.05 19.00 -2.35
CA ILE A 204 -5.51 17.63 -2.54
C ILE A 204 -5.94 17.52 -3.99
N LYS A 205 -5.42 16.50 -4.70
CA LYS A 205 -5.75 16.23 -6.10
C LYS A 205 -6.15 14.78 -6.25
N ILE A 206 -7.21 14.53 -7.01
CA ILE A 206 -7.63 13.20 -7.46
C ILE A 206 -7.16 13.04 -8.91
N LYS A 207 -6.53 11.91 -9.18
CA LYS A 207 -5.95 11.64 -10.50
C LYS A 207 -6.33 10.24 -10.97
#